data_84f1b2159be18bcde6efc46b624787b6
#
_entry.id   84f1b2159be18bcde6efc46b624787b6
#
_cell.length_a   1.000
_cell.length_b   1.000
_cell.length_c   1.000
_cell.angle_alpha   90.00
_cell.angle_beta   90.00
_cell.angle_gamma   90.00
#
_symmetry.space_group_name_H-M   'P 1'
#
loop_
_entity.id
_entity.type
_entity.pdbx_description
1 polymer ?
#
loop_
_entity_poly.entity_id
_entity_poly.type
_entity_poly.pdbx_seq_one_letter_code
_entity_poly.pdbx_strand_id
1 'polypeptide(L)'
;YASAGPSANVRGLTASLLLVANEAQDIAPDRWDSAFAPMAASTGAPALYLGTPWGSDSLLARELRYLTALEREDGRRRVWRVPWTTVAAELPAYGDHVRERMAQLGAGHPFVRTEYGLEELAGQGRLFPPERLALVRGVHPALAVPRPGERYALLVDVAGEDEASGEELRDAALRRDATALTVVRVVPGERPRYEAVWRARWVGARQV
;
A
#
# COMPACT_ATOMS: atom_id res chain seq x y z
N TYR A 1 -22.30 -2.59 -11.12
CA TYR A 1 -20.87 -2.62 -10.74
C TYR A 1 -20.17 -1.42 -11.34
N ALA A 2 -19.33 -0.75 -10.55
CA ALA A 2 -18.49 0.34 -11.00
C ALA A 2 -17.03 0.07 -10.60
N SER A 3 -16.07 0.42 -11.46
CA SER A 3 -14.65 0.28 -11.14
C SER A 3 -14.20 1.40 -10.23
N ALA A 4 -13.37 1.08 -9.23
CA ALA A 4 -12.71 2.07 -8.37
C ALA A 4 -11.37 2.55 -8.96
N GLY A 5 -10.97 2.07 -10.14
CA GLY A 5 -9.73 2.48 -10.80
C GLY A 5 -9.67 4.00 -11.09
N PRO A 6 -8.47 4.58 -11.17
CA PRO A 6 -8.28 6.04 -11.28
C PRO A 6 -8.96 6.66 -12.51
N SER A 7 -9.04 5.92 -13.63
CA SER A 7 -9.62 6.36 -14.89
C SER A 7 -11.13 6.09 -15.03
N ALA A 8 -11.76 5.39 -14.07
CA ALA A 8 -13.17 5.05 -14.20
C ALA A 8 -14.06 6.28 -13.93
N ASN A 9 -14.92 6.60 -14.89
CA ASN A 9 -15.93 7.63 -14.72
C ASN A 9 -17.17 7.05 -14.04
N VAL A 10 -17.37 7.39 -12.77
CA VAL A 10 -18.49 6.89 -11.95
C VAL A 10 -19.42 8.02 -11.48
N ARG A 11 -19.13 9.26 -11.90
CA ARG A 11 -19.95 10.43 -11.53
C ARG A 11 -21.36 10.33 -12.13
N GLY A 12 -22.36 10.77 -11.37
CA GLY A 12 -23.76 10.76 -11.80
C GLY A 12 -24.52 9.46 -11.48
N LEU A 13 -23.87 8.46 -10.93
CA LEU A 13 -24.55 7.28 -10.41
C LEU A 13 -25.13 7.57 -9.01
N THR A 14 -26.26 6.95 -8.68
CA THR A 14 -26.91 7.07 -7.38
C THR A 14 -27.08 5.68 -6.75
N ALA A 15 -26.67 5.51 -5.51
CA ALA A 15 -26.94 4.34 -4.71
C ALA A 15 -28.27 4.55 -3.97
N SER A 16 -29.30 3.78 -4.30
CA SER A 16 -30.63 3.94 -3.70
C SER A 16 -30.91 3.03 -2.52
N LEU A 17 -30.21 1.90 -2.43
CA LEU A 17 -30.45 0.88 -1.40
C LEU A 17 -29.20 0.59 -0.56
N LEU A 18 -28.06 0.39 -1.20
CA LEU A 18 -26.80 -0.01 -0.57
C LEU A 18 -25.63 0.39 -1.47
N LEU A 19 -24.54 0.90 -0.90
CA LEU A 19 -23.28 1.13 -1.57
C LEU A 19 -22.25 0.12 -1.04
N VAL A 20 -21.73 -0.75 -1.91
CA VAL A 20 -20.76 -1.78 -1.52
C VAL A 20 -19.38 -1.44 -2.06
N ALA A 21 -18.41 -1.28 -1.17
CA ALA A 21 -16.99 -1.22 -1.48
C ALA A 21 -16.38 -2.61 -1.30
N ASN A 22 -16.20 -3.33 -2.40
CA ASN A 22 -15.48 -4.61 -2.39
C ASN A 22 -13.99 -4.35 -2.54
N GLU A 23 -13.14 -5.11 -1.84
CA GLU A 23 -11.69 -4.88 -1.71
C GLU A 23 -11.39 -3.42 -1.28
N ALA A 24 -12.06 -2.99 -0.21
CA ALA A 24 -12.00 -1.60 0.26
C ALA A 24 -10.58 -1.15 0.68
N GLN A 25 -9.66 -2.08 0.95
CA GLN A 25 -8.25 -1.76 1.21
C GLN A 25 -7.52 -1.21 -0.02
N ASP A 26 -7.99 -1.52 -1.24
CA ASP A 26 -7.38 -1.10 -2.50
C ASP A 26 -7.99 0.21 -3.04
N ILE A 27 -9.05 0.69 -2.41
CA ILE A 27 -9.68 1.95 -2.80
C ILE A 27 -8.97 3.12 -2.09
N ALA A 28 -8.49 4.09 -2.87
CA ALA A 28 -7.92 5.30 -2.31
C ALA A 28 -9.01 6.10 -1.54
N PRO A 29 -8.76 6.51 -0.26
CA PRO A 29 -9.72 7.24 0.54
C PRO A 29 -10.27 8.50 -0.15
N ASP A 30 -9.41 9.31 -0.76
CA ASP A 30 -9.79 10.55 -1.45
C ASP A 30 -10.73 10.27 -2.63
N ARG A 31 -10.52 9.15 -3.34
CA ARG A 31 -11.40 8.76 -4.44
C ARG A 31 -12.75 8.27 -3.92
N TRP A 32 -12.77 7.54 -2.83
CA TRP A 32 -14.02 7.17 -2.19
C TRP A 32 -14.84 8.42 -1.83
N ASP A 33 -14.20 9.37 -1.14
CA ASP A 33 -14.85 10.57 -0.65
C ASP A 33 -15.35 11.49 -1.78
N SER A 34 -14.59 11.59 -2.88
CA SER A 34 -14.91 12.49 -4.00
C SER A 34 -15.86 11.90 -5.04
N ALA A 35 -15.87 10.58 -5.23
CA ALA A 35 -16.58 9.94 -6.34
C ALA A 35 -17.67 8.96 -5.89
N PHE A 36 -17.45 8.17 -4.85
CA PHE A 36 -18.37 7.09 -4.45
C PHE A 36 -19.29 7.49 -3.29
N ALA A 37 -18.79 8.05 -2.22
CA ALA A 37 -19.61 8.45 -1.08
C ALA A 37 -20.77 9.40 -1.48
N PRO A 38 -20.58 10.36 -2.41
CA PRO A 38 -21.67 11.22 -2.89
C PRO A 38 -22.82 10.46 -3.56
N MET A 39 -22.60 9.25 -4.08
CA MET A 39 -23.67 8.45 -4.68
C MET A 39 -24.79 8.09 -3.72
N ALA A 40 -24.48 7.99 -2.43
CA ALA A 40 -25.46 7.70 -1.38
C ALA A 40 -26.00 8.97 -0.68
N ALA A 41 -25.45 10.14 -0.97
CA ALA A 41 -25.75 11.36 -0.22
C ALA A 41 -27.22 11.80 -0.33
N SER A 42 -27.85 11.64 -1.50
CA SER A 42 -29.25 12.05 -1.71
C SER A 42 -30.27 11.04 -1.20
N THR A 43 -29.88 9.80 -0.98
CA THR A 43 -30.77 8.69 -0.60
C THR A 43 -30.59 8.24 0.85
N GLY A 44 -29.44 8.60 1.47
CA GLY A 44 -29.03 8.05 2.76
C GLY A 44 -28.74 6.54 2.72
N ALA A 45 -28.43 5.97 1.54
CA ALA A 45 -28.13 4.54 1.43
C ALA A 45 -26.92 4.19 2.29
N PRO A 46 -26.97 3.10 3.09
CA PRO A 46 -25.85 2.67 3.89
C PRO A 46 -24.69 2.20 3.02
N ALA A 47 -23.46 2.30 3.52
CA ALA A 47 -22.27 1.76 2.90
C ALA A 47 -21.82 0.47 3.61
N LEU A 48 -21.39 -0.53 2.82
CA LEU A 48 -20.78 -1.77 3.28
C LEU A 48 -19.37 -1.86 2.72
N TYR A 49 -18.39 -2.06 3.59
CA TYR A 49 -16.99 -2.22 3.22
C TYR A 49 -16.56 -3.66 3.44
N LEU A 50 -16.08 -4.30 2.39
CA LEU A 50 -15.58 -5.66 2.39
C LEU A 50 -14.10 -5.64 2.01
N GLY A 51 -13.28 -6.45 2.66
CA GLY A 51 -11.87 -6.56 2.33
C GLY A 51 -11.03 -7.14 3.45
N THR A 52 -9.73 -7.18 3.21
CA THR A 52 -8.71 -7.67 4.13
C THR A 52 -7.85 -6.51 4.61
N PRO A 53 -7.56 -6.36 5.91
CA PRO A 53 -6.73 -5.26 6.39
C PRO A 53 -5.29 -5.43 5.88
N TRP A 54 -4.73 -4.35 5.29
CA TRP A 54 -3.34 -4.31 4.85
C TRP A 54 -2.55 -3.23 5.58
N GLY A 55 -2.82 -1.99 5.26
CA GLY A 55 -2.13 -0.83 5.80
C GLY A 55 -3.07 0.11 6.53
N SER A 56 -2.52 0.85 7.47
CA SER A 56 -3.26 1.79 8.33
C SER A 56 -3.85 2.99 7.60
N ASP A 57 -3.40 3.27 6.38
CA ASP A 57 -3.80 4.40 5.53
C ASP A 57 -4.85 4.03 4.46
N SER A 58 -5.27 2.77 4.40
CA SER A 58 -6.31 2.30 3.47
C SER A 58 -7.72 2.80 3.86
N LEU A 59 -8.64 2.82 2.88
CA LEU A 59 -10.04 3.11 3.13
C LEU A 59 -10.62 2.14 4.16
N LEU A 60 -10.37 0.83 4.02
CA LEU A 60 -10.86 -0.18 4.95
C LEU A 60 -10.40 0.09 6.38
N ALA A 61 -9.11 0.41 6.58
CA ALA A 61 -8.57 0.70 7.91
C ALA A 61 -9.18 1.97 8.51
N ARG A 62 -9.41 3.01 7.70
CA ARG A 62 -10.10 4.23 8.12
C ARG A 62 -11.52 3.92 8.61
N GLU A 63 -12.30 3.21 7.81
CA GLU A 63 -13.69 2.87 8.14
C GLU A 63 -13.78 1.92 9.32
N LEU A 64 -12.87 0.94 9.44
CA LEU A 64 -12.79 0.07 10.61
C LEU A 64 -12.58 0.86 11.91
N ARG A 65 -11.67 1.83 11.92
CA ARG A 65 -11.45 2.69 13.09
C ARG A 65 -12.69 3.51 13.44
N TYR A 66 -13.29 4.15 12.44
CA TYR A 66 -14.49 4.96 12.62
C TYR A 66 -15.68 4.12 13.13
N LEU A 67 -16.00 3.02 12.46
CA LEU A 67 -17.12 2.16 12.84
C LEU A 67 -16.92 1.48 14.21
N THR A 68 -15.67 1.09 14.53
CA THR A 68 -15.35 0.56 15.87
C THR A 68 -15.52 1.62 16.96
N ALA A 69 -15.21 2.89 16.68
CA ALA A 69 -15.46 3.97 17.62
C ALA A 69 -16.96 4.17 17.89
N LEU A 70 -17.79 4.16 16.84
CA LEU A 70 -19.25 4.22 16.96
C LEU A 70 -19.84 3.04 17.73
N GLU A 71 -19.30 1.82 17.51
CA GLU A 71 -19.73 0.64 18.29
C GLU A 71 -19.49 0.81 19.79
N ARG A 72 -18.36 1.43 20.16
CA ARG A 72 -18.04 1.71 21.58
C ARG A 72 -18.96 2.76 22.18
N GLU A 73 -19.42 3.71 21.37
CA GLU A 73 -20.28 4.79 21.80
C GLU A 73 -21.74 4.34 22.02
N ASP A 74 -22.31 3.57 21.09
CA ASP A 74 -23.75 3.25 21.09
C ASP A 74 -24.06 1.75 21.28
N GLY A 75 -23.07 0.88 21.37
CA GLY A 75 -23.20 -0.56 21.57
C GLY A 75 -23.73 -1.33 20.35
N ARG A 76 -23.96 -0.67 19.21
CA ARG A 76 -24.49 -1.33 18.00
C ARG A 76 -23.35 -1.93 17.18
N ARG A 77 -23.43 -3.23 16.90
CA ARG A 77 -22.44 -3.91 16.09
C ARG A 77 -22.45 -3.44 14.64
N ARG A 78 -21.28 -3.02 14.13
CA ARG A 78 -21.06 -2.56 12.75
C ARG A 78 -19.87 -3.24 12.08
N VAL A 79 -19.00 -3.89 12.87
CA VAL A 79 -17.78 -4.54 12.39
C VAL A 79 -17.87 -6.03 12.64
N TRP A 80 -17.65 -6.82 11.60
CA TRP A 80 -17.59 -8.27 11.65
C TRP A 80 -16.23 -8.71 11.15
N ARG A 81 -15.56 -9.57 11.91
CA ARG A 81 -14.29 -10.18 11.54
C ARG A 81 -14.54 -11.68 11.37
N VAL A 82 -14.17 -12.20 10.20
CA VAL A 82 -14.28 -13.62 9.87
C VAL A 82 -12.88 -14.18 9.65
N PRO A 83 -12.17 -14.62 10.71
CA PRO A 83 -10.82 -15.18 10.58
C PRO A 83 -10.88 -16.51 9.82
N TRP A 84 -9.76 -16.88 9.20
CA TRP A 84 -9.67 -18.13 8.42
C TRP A 84 -10.09 -19.37 9.21
N THR A 85 -9.89 -19.40 10.52
CA THR A 85 -10.29 -20.51 11.40
C THR A 85 -11.81 -20.73 11.44
N THR A 86 -12.59 -19.64 11.37
CA THR A 86 -14.05 -19.71 11.27
C THR A 86 -14.47 -20.33 9.93
N VAL A 87 -13.83 -19.89 8.84
CA VAL A 87 -14.11 -20.45 7.50
C VAL A 87 -13.69 -21.92 7.43
N ALA A 88 -12.53 -22.27 8.01
CA ALA A 88 -12.01 -23.63 8.04
C ALA A 88 -12.91 -24.61 8.82
N ALA A 89 -13.67 -24.14 9.80
CA ALA A 89 -14.61 -24.97 10.55
C ALA A 89 -15.79 -25.41 9.66
N GLU A 90 -16.22 -24.56 8.72
CA GLU A 90 -17.29 -24.87 7.76
C GLU A 90 -16.75 -25.52 6.48
N LEU A 91 -15.53 -25.18 6.08
CA LEU A 91 -14.85 -25.62 4.86
C LEU A 91 -13.45 -26.15 5.18
N PRO A 92 -13.32 -27.44 5.57
CA PRO A 92 -12.04 -28.04 5.95
C PRO A 92 -10.96 -27.91 4.87
N ALA A 93 -11.31 -28.06 3.58
CA ALA A 93 -10.38 -27.91 2.46
C ALA A 93 -9.73 -26.52 2.39
N TYR A 94 -10.47 -25.46 2.74
CA TYR A 94 -9.91 -24.12 2.87
C TYR A 94 -8.90 -24.05 4.02
N GLY A 95 -9.22 -24.70 5.14
CA GLY A 95 -8.31 -24.80 6.28
C GLY A 95 -7.00 -25.52 5.94
N ASP A 96 -7.06 -26.57 5.14
CA ASP A 96 -5.87 -27.29 4.65
C ASP A 96 -5.04 -26.40 3.75
N HIS A 97 -5.64 -25.69 2.82
CA HIS A 97 -4.96 -24.70 1.97
C HIS A 97 -4.24 -23.63 2.79
N VAL A 98 -4.90 -23.06 3.79
CA VAL A 98 -4.27 -22.02 4.64
C VAL A 98 -3.09 -22.60 5.42
N ARG A 99 -3.22 -23.81 5.99
CA ARG A 99 -2.10 -24.48 6.69
C ARG A 99 -0.92 -24.76 5.76
N GLU A 100 -1.16 -25.17 4.52
CA GLU A 100 -0.12 -25.36 3.52
C GLU A 100 0.59 -24.03 3.21
N ARG A 101 -0.15 -22.93 3.01
CA ARG A 101 0.44 -21.61 2.79
C ARG A 101 1.27 -21.14 3.99
N MET A 102 0.82 -21.41 5.20
CA MET A 102 1.58 -21.11 6.43
C MET A 102 2.87 -21.95 6.51
N ALA A 103 2.83 -23.21 6.10
CA ALA A 103 4.01 -24.07 6.06
C ALA A 103 5.03 -23.58 5.01
N GLN A 104 4.57 -23.11 3.85
CA GLN A 104 5.43 -22.61 2.77
C GLN A 104 6.08 -21.26 3.09
N LEU A 105 5.33 -20.33 3.65
CA LEU A 105 5.75 -18.93 3.84
C LEU A 105 6.23 -18.64 5.26
N GLY A 106 5.79 -19.42 6.23
CA GLY A 106 5.93 -19.17 7.65
C GLY A 106 4.74 -18.37 8.21
N ALA A 107 4.28 -18.72 9.41
CA ALA A 107 3.13 -18.06 10.08
C ALA A 107 3.35 -16.55 10.33
N GLY A 108 4.62 -16.12 10.47
CA GLY A 108 4.98 -14.70 10.65
C GLY A 108 5.08 -13.89 9.35
N HIS A 109 4.87 -14.54 8.19
CA HIS A 109 4.97 -13.84 6.91
C HIS A 109 3.87 -12.76 6.80
N PRO A 110 4.18 -11.54 6.32
CA PRO A 110 3.21 -10.44 6.24
C PRO A 110 1.90 -10.83 5.53
N PHE A 111 2.00 -11.50 4.39
CA PHE A 111 0.84 -12.02 3.65
C PHE A 111 -0.04 -12.94 4.50
N VAL A 112 0.55 -13.87 5.25
CA VAL A 112 -0.21 -14.81 6.12
C VAL A 112 -0.91 -14.05 7.24
N ARG A 113 -0.23 -13.10 7.85
CA ARG A 113 -0.76 -12.29 8.94
C ARG A 113 -1.91 -11.39 8.49
N THR A 114 -1.82 -10.80 7.31
CA THR A 114 -2.89 -9.95 6.76
C THR A 114 -4.03 -10.78 6.21
N GLU A 115 -3.77 -11.63 5.20
CA GLU A 115 -4.81 -12.35 4.48
C GLU A 115 -5.60 -13.34 5.34
N TYR A 116 -4.92 -14.07 6.19
CA TYR A 116 -5.55 -15.10 7.02
C TYR A 116 -5.72 -14.65 8.47
N GLY A 117 -4.75 -13.95 9.02
CA GLY A 117 -4.77 -13.47 10.39
C GLY A 117 -5.63 -12.22 10.60
N LEU A 118 -6.01 -11.52 9.53
CA LEU A 118 -6.73 -10.24 9.57
C LEU A 118 -6.03 -9.19 10.44
N GLU A 119 -4.69 -9.25 10.47
CA GLU A 119 -3.88 -8.30 11.22
C GLU A 119 -3.63 -7.05 10.39
N GLU A 120 -3.96 -5.89 10.95
CA GLU A 120 -3.53 -4.61 10.41
C GLU A 120 -2.04 -4.43 10.74
N LEU A 121 -1.20 -4.49 9.73
CA LEU A 121 0.23 -4.31 9.91
C LEU A 121 0.54 -2.82 9.95
N ALA A 122 0.73 -2.26 11.14
CA ALA A 122 1.09 -0.87 11.34
C ALA A 122 2.35 -0.51 10.54
N GLY A 123 2.18 0.36 9.53
CA GLY A 123 3.28 0.85 8.68
C GLY A 123 3.89 -0.19 7.71
N GLN A 124 3.37 -1.40 7.62
CA GLN A 124 3.93 -2.47 6.79
C GLN A 124 3.38 -2.52 5.36
N GLY A 125 2.44 -1.68 4.99
CA GLY A 125 2.11 -1.41 3.57
C GLY A 125 3.20 -0.64 2.84
N ARG A 126 4.19 -0.11 3.57
CA ARG A 126 5.39 0.49 2.99
C ARG A 126 6.42 -0.61 2.76
N LEU A 127 6.97 -0.64 1.55
CA LEU A 127 8.09 -1.53 1.18
C LEU A 127 9.24 -1.44 2.21
N PHE A 128 9.38 -0.29 2.85
CA PHE A 128 10.35 0.01 3.91
C PHE A 128 9.63 0.61 5.13
N PRO A 129 9.14 -0.21 6.07
CA PRO A 129 8.63 0.29 7.35
C PRO A 129 9.77 0.95 8.18
N PRO A 130 9.46 1.81 9.16
CA PRO A 130 10.47 2.55 9.93
C PRO A 130 11.59 1.68 10.51
N GLU A 131 11.28 0.47 10.92
CA GLU A 131 12.23 -0.49 11.47
C GLU A 131 13.25 -0.95 10.41
N ARG A 132 12.80 -1.21 9.17
CA ARG A 132 13.69 -1.52 8.04
C ARG A 132 14.48 -0.30 7.60
N LEU A 133 13.87 0.88 7.62
CA LEU A 133 14.60 2.12 7.34
C LEU A 133 15.69 2.39 8.38
N ALA A 134 15.48 2.05 9.65
CA ALA A 134 16.50 2.15 10.68
C ALA A 134 17.70 1.22 10.40
N LEU A 135 17.45 0.00 9.89
CA LEU A 135 18.50 -0.95 9.53
C LEU A 135 19.33 -0.53 8.32
N VAL A 136 18.77 0.26 7.39
CA VAL A 136 19.52 0.76 6.23
C VAL A 136 20.21 2.10 6.49
N ARG A 137 20.07 2.68 7.67
CA ARG A 137 20.85 3.85 8.09
C ARG A 137 22.28 3.44 8.39
N GLY A 138 23.18 3.79 7.50
CA GLY A 138 24.62 3.62 7.72
C GLY A 138 25.23 4.82 8.44
N VAL A 139 26.34 4.58 9.13
CA VAL A 139 27.17 5.62 9.74
C VAL A 139 28.41 5.95 8.89
N HIS A 140 28.52 5.34 7.70
CA HIS A 140 29.61 5.58 6.77
C HIS A 140 29.48 6.97 6.13
N PRO A 141 30.60 7.66 5.82
CA PRO A 141 30.56 8.97 5.21
C PRO A 141 30.09 8.92 3.76
N ALA A 142 29.42 9.96 3.30
CA ALA A 142 29.19 10.18 1.88
C ALA A 142 30.52 10.39 1.15
N LEU A 143 30.64 9.88 -0.07
CA LEU A 143 31.82 10.03 -0.91
C LEU A 143 31.46 10.86 -2.16
N ALA A 144 32.15 11.96 -2.36
CA ALA A 144 32.06 12.76 -3.60
C ALA A 144 32.97 12.25 -4.71
N VAL A 145 34.00 11.47 -4.36
CA VAL A 145 35.00 10.93 -5.29
C VAL A 145 35.24 9.46 -4.97
N PRO A 146 35.30 8.58 -5.99
CA PRO A 146 35.61 7.19 -5.77
C PRO A 146 37.01 6.97 -5.23
N ARG A 147 37.20 5.97 -4.38
CA ARG A 147 38.52 5.61 -3.85
C ARG A 147 39.21 4.58 -4.76
N PRO A 148 40.48 4.70 -5.04
CA PRO A 148 41.25 3.73 -5.82
C PRO A 148 41.16 2.33 -5.20
N GLY A 149 40.96 1.30 -6.03
CA GLY A 149 40.91 -0.09 -5.60
C GLY A 149 39.57 -0.55 -4.99
N GLU A 150 38.64 0.35 -4.74
CA GLU A 150 37.27 0.00 -4.28
C GLU A 150 36.34 -0.29 -5.45
N ARG A 151 35.31 -1.08 -5.20
CA ARG A 151 34.27 -1.42 -6.18
C ARG A 151 33.00 -0.64 -5.87
N TYR A 152 32.35 -0.16 -6.93
CA TYR A 152 31.09 0.57 -6.84
C TYR A 152 30.05 -0.03 -7.77
N ALA A 153 28.80 -0.01 -7.34
CA ALA A 153 27.64 -0.30 -8.16
C ALA A 153 26.82 0.98 -8.36
N LEU A 154 26.29 1.15 -9.55
CA LEU A 154 25.43 2.24 -9.92
C LEU A 154 24.01 1.71 -10.03
N LEU A 155 23.10 2.23 -9.21
CA LEU A 155 21.67 1.92 -9.26
C LEU A 155 20.95 3.11 -9.86
N VAL A 156 20.26 2.88 -10.98
CA VAL A 156 19.52 3.90 -11.72
C VAL A 156 18.06 3.49 -11.75
N ASP A 157 17.21 4.39 -11.30
CA ASP A 157 15.76 4.29 -11.44
C ASP A 157 15.32 5.49 -12.29
N VAL A 158 14.83 5.22 -13.48
CA VAL A 158 14.49 6.23 -14.48
C VAL A 158 13.01 6.55 -14.39
N ALA A 159 12.68 7.84 -14.26
CA ALA A 159 11.31 8.30 -14.33
C ALA A 159 10.67 7.91 -15.67
N GLY A 160 9.43 7.39 -15.61
CA GLY A 160 8.62 7.14 -16.80
C GLY A 160 8.26 8.44 -17.52
N GLU A 161 7.96 8.38 -18.82
CA GLU A 161 7.37 9.49 -19.53
C GLU A 161 5.92 9.70 -19.07
N ASP A 162 5.53 10.96 -18.81
CA ASP A 162 4.15 11.33 -18.57
C ASP A 162 3.36 11.17 -19.89
N GLU A 163 2.53 10.15 -19.99
CA GLU A 163 1.54 10.00 -21.10
C GLU A 163 0.33 10.94 -20.94
N ALA A 164 0.34 11.84 -19.96
CA ALA A 164 -0.75 12.77 -19.73
C ALA A 164 -0.73 13.93 -20.73
N SER A 165 -1.50 13.79 -21.79
CA SER A 165 -1.91 14.89 -22.66
C SER A 165 -3.17 15.54 -22.08
N GLY A 166 -3.12 16.83 -21.73
CA GLY A 166 -4.32 17.62 -21.47
C GLY A 166 -4.43 18.17 -20.05
N GLU A 167 -5.45 18.90 -19.75
CA GLU A 167 -5.76 19.79 -18.64
C GLU A 167 -5.50 19.32 -17.17
N GLU A 168 -5.03 18.12 -16.95
CA GLU A 168 -4.67 17.57 -15.62
C GLU A 168 -3.29 18.03 -15.09
N LEU A 169 -2.63 18.93 -15.81
CA LEU A 169 -1.23 19.33 -15.55
C LEU A 169 -0.99 20.09 -14.25
N ARG A 170 -2.01 20.57 -13.53
CA ARG A 170 -1.80 21.35 -12.30
C ARG A 170 -1.62 20.48 -11.06
N ASP A 171 -2.27 19.33 -10.98
CA ASP A 171 -2.08 18.38 -9.87
C ASP A 171 -0.96 17.35 -10.13
N ALA A 172 -0.63 17.09 -11.39
CA ALA A 172 0.46 16.20 -11.81
C ALA A 172 1.85 16.71 -11.40
N ALA A 173 2.02 18.02 -11.22
CA ALA A 173 3.30 18.60 -10.79
C ALA A 173 3.76 18.10 -9.40
N LEU A 174 2.85 17.68 -8.53
CA LEU A 174 3.13 17.13 -7.20
C LEU A 174 3.41 15.62 -7.22
N ARG A 175 3.10 14.93 -8.34
CA ARG A 175 3.23 13.47 -8.49
C ARG A 175 4.23 13.07 -9.58
N ARG A 176 5.05 13.98 -10.08
CA ARG A 176 6.04 13.64 -11.10
C ARG A 176 7.01 12.60 -10.56
N ASP A 177 7.11 11.53 -11.30
CA ASP A 177 8.12 10.51 -11.07
C ASP A 177 9.52 11.12 -11.19
N ALA A 178 10.48 10.56 -10.51
CA ALA A 178 11.82 11.13 -10.41
C ALA A 178 12.88 10.12 -10.82
N THR A 179 13.75 10.51 -11.72
CA THR A 179 14.97 9.73 -11.96
C THR A 179 15.85 9.79 -10.72
N ALA A 180 16.17 8.63 -10.17
CA ALA A 180 17.03 8.48 -9.01
C ALA A 180 18.31 7.74 -9.37
N LEU A 181 19.44 8.25 -8.88
CA LEU A 181 20.75 7.63 -9.03
C LEU A 181 21.35 7.41 -7.66
N THR A 182 21.77 6.18 -7.39
CA THR A 182 22.46 5.82 -6.15
C THR A 182 23.77 5.13 -6.46
N VAL A 183 24.88 5.66 -5.93
CA VAL A 183 26.20 5.02 -5.99
C VAL A 183 26.39 4.23 -4.70
N VAL A 184 26.67 2.96 -4.84
CA VAL A 184 26.85 2.03 -3.74
C VAL A 184 28.27 1.49 -3.74
N ARG A 185 29.00 1.66 -2.64
CA ARG A 185 30.28 0.99 -2.43
C ARG A 185 30.04 -0.46 -2.05
N VAL A 186 30.72 -1.39 -2.73
CA VAL A 186 30.64 -2.82 -2.45
C VAL A 186 31.86 -3.22 -1.60
N VAL A 187 31.65 -3.44 -0.33
CA VAL A 187 32.69 -3.89 0.61
C VAL A 187 32.74 -5.41 0.57
N PRO A 188 33.87 -6.01 0.13
CA PRO A 188 33.99 -7.46 0.02
C PRO A 188 34.00 -8.14 1.40
N GLY A 189 33.57 -9.39 1.47
CA GLY A 189 33.54 -10.25 2.65
C GLY A 189 32.78 -11.54 2.31
N GLU A 190 32.67 -12.48 3.25
CA GLU A 190 31.83 -13.69 3.08
C GLU A 190 30.39 -13.32 2.70
N ARG A 191 29.89 -12.24 3.29
CA ARG A 191 28.66 -11.56 2.85
C ARG A 191 29.03 -10.13 2.48
N PRO A 192 28.96 -9.76 1.20
CA PRO A 192 29.32 -8.39 0.80
C PRO A 192 28.38 -7.38 1.47
N ARG A 193 28.97 -6.28 1.94
CA ARG A 193 28.20 -5.17 2.51
C ARG A 193 28.08 -4.06 1.48
N TYR A 194 26.91 -3.47 1.42
CA TYR A 194 26.58 -2.41 0.46
C TYR A 194 26.38 -1.09 1.19
N GLU A 195 27.13 -0.09 0.82
CA GLU A 195 27.10 1.24 1.45
C GLU A 195 26.71 2.29 0.41
N ALA A 196 25.53 2.89 0.54
CA ALA A 196 25.09 3.96 -0.34
C ALA A 196 25.86 5.24 -0.02
N VAL A 197 26.88 5.52 -0.81
CA VAL A 197 27.84 6.60 -0.55
C VAL A 197 27.48 7.90 -1.23
N TRP A 198 26.62 7.88 -2.27
CA TRP A 198 26.17 9.08 -2.95
C TRP A 198 24.77 8.87 -3.56
N ARG A 199 23.96 9.91 -3.59
CA ARG A 199 22.63 9.90 -4.18
C ARG A 199 22.34 11.21 -4.88
N ALA A 200 21.61 11.12 -5.99
CA ALA A 200 21.00 12.26 -6.66
C ALA A 200 19.58 11.92 -7.10
N ARG A 201 18.75 12.93 -7.23
CA ARG A 201 17.38 12.82 -7.68
C ARG A 201 17.03 14.00 -8.57
N TRP A 202 16.41 13.72 -9.72
CA TRP A 202 15.96 14.73 -10.67
C TRP A 202 14.49 14.52 -10.95
N VAL A 203 13.69 15.57 -10.81
CA VAL A 203 12.25 15.55 -11.12
C VAL A 203 12.04 16.24 -12.46
N GLY A 204 11.33 15.60 -13.39
CA GLY A 204 11.00 16.20 -14.70
C GLY A 204 12.19 16.32 -15.68
N ALA A 205 13.26 15.53 -15.49
CA ALA A 205 14.30 15.41 -16.50
C ALA A 205 13.75 14.70 -17.73
N ARG A 206 13.77 15.38 -18.91
CA ARG A 206 13.50 14.73 -20.18
C ARG A 206 14.66 13.78 -20.49
N GLN A 207 14.35 12.58 -20.93
CA GLN A 207 15.34 11.72 -21.57
C GLN A 207 15.72 12.39 -22.90
N VAL A 208 17.01 12.60 -23.13
CA VAL A 208 17.57 13.09 -24.39
C VAL A 208 18.03 11.88 -25.19
#